data_3648cbf8c5068e039b491fec705f3a19
#
_entry.id   3648cbf8c5068e039b491fec705f3a19
#
_cell.length_a   1.000
_cell.length_b   1.000
_cell.length_c   1.000
_cell.angle_alpha   90.00
_cell.angle_beta   90.00
_cell.angle_gamma   90.00
#
_symmetry.space_group_name_H-M   'P 1'
#
loop_
_entity.id
_entity.type
_entity.pdbx_description
1 polymer ?
#
loop_
_entity_poly.entity_id
_entity_poly.type
_entity_poly.pdbx_seq_one_letter_code
_entity_poly.pdbx_strand_id
1 'polypeptide(L)'
;IHGDPARNIPGCVANGVPENVAGSIYDEIVDFANYAFNKAHAVSYAFVTYRTAYMKCHCPREYMAALLTSVLDNSTKVAEYIAECRDMGIKLLPPDVNESDADFTVAGENIRFGLVAIKGIGWGFIEELKAERESGGPFRTLDEFCRRMVPRDLNRRAVESLIKAGAFDSLGFKRRALLTASGPIIDSVTADSRKNIAGQLDLFGMGGESESESVRTVPLPDVPEFTRQELMTMERETTGLYLTGHPMDDYRDRARDVGAVAIGAILNDFAEETPRRFRDGQEVLIAGVVASYKTRTTRNNTLMSYIQLEDDTGSMELLAFQRALDSGGSYVQDAAPLLVRGKISLRDEKEPQLMVDSIRPLSDLDVPGRTAVSSPPAATPDGKLRTLYVRIPGADHPLCRRVKLLLTMFPGNERIVLYMEDTKKRLGAPCLIHPAFVAELEEQCGKENVVVK
;
A
#
# COMPACT_ATOMS: atom_id res chain seq x y z
N ILE A 1 -43.97 7.21 -37.11
CA ILE A 1 -45.38 7.47 -37.18
C ILE A 1 -45.91 7.18 -38.60
N HIS A 2 -45.35 7.77 -39.66
CA HIS A 2 -45.82 7.65 -41.04
C HIS A 2 -45.20 6.51 -41.83
N GLY A 3 -44.28 5.76 -41.26
CA GLY A 3 -43.57 4.67 -41.94
C GLY A 3 -42.40 5.14 -42.82
N ASP A 4 -41.83 4.18 -43.55
CA ASP A 4 -40.74 4.41 -44.52
C ASP A 4 -41.15 3.76 -45.88
N PRO A 5 -41.67 4.52 -46.82
CA PRO A 5 -42.10 3.99 -48.12
C PRO A 5 -40.95 3.37 -48.92
N ALA A 6 -39.71 3.89 -48.74
CA ALA A 6 -38.56 3.35 -49.45
C ALA A 6 -38.16 1.92 -49.03
N ARG A 7 -38.50 1.58 -47.78
CA ARG A 7 -38.25 0.29 -47.16
C ARG A 7 -39.47 -0.61 -47.08
N ASN A 8 -40.60 -0.12 -47.66
CA ASN A 8 -41.89 -0.81 -47.60
C ASN A 8 -42.39 -1.09 -46.14
N ILE A 9 -42.11 -0.16 -45.22
CA ILE A 9 -42.51 -0.25 -43.81
C ILE A 9 -43.75 0.62 -43.59
N PRO A 10 -44.93 0.04 -43.30
CA PRO A 10 -46.13 0.82 -43.03
C PRO A 10 -45.97 1.55 -41.66
N GLY A 11 -46.42 2.79 -41.58
CA GLY A 11 -46.43 3.53 -40.31
C GLY A 11 -47.64 3.18 -39.45
N CYS A 12 -47.63 3.69 -38.22
CA CYS A 12 -48.74 3.51 -37.28
C CYS A 12 -50.07 4.00 -37.85
N VAL A 13 -50.04 5.12 -38.57
CA VAL A 13 -51.25 5.71 -39.19
C VAL A 13 -51.82 4.80 -40.27
N ALA A 14 -50.97 4.22 -41.12
CA ALA A 14 -51.34 3.26 -42.14
C ALA A 14 -51.93 1.96 -41.55
N ASN A 15 -51.58 1.63 -40.33
CA ASN A 15 -52.12 0.49 -39.55
C ASN A 15 -53.35 0.86 -38.70
N GLY A 16 -53.96 2.02 -38.93
CA GLY A 16 -55.22 2.43 -38.29
C GLY A 16 -55.07 3.09 -36.89
N VAL A 17 -53.85 3.43 -36.48
CA VAL A 17 -53.63 4.18 -35.22
C VAL A 17 -53.82 5.66 -35.49
N PRO A 18 -54.64 6.39 -34.76
CA PRO A 18 -54.81 7.82 -34.92
C PRO A 18 -53.46 8.55 -34.76
N GLU A 19 -53.20 9.56 -35.59
CA GLU A 19 -51.89 10.27 -35.62
C GLU A 19 -51.54 10.90 -34.28
N ASN A 20 -52.50 11.49 -33.57
CA ASN A 20 -52.29 12.08 -32.23
C ASN A 20 -51.88 11.01 -31.21
N VAL A 21 -52.44 9.80 -31.27
CA VAL A 21 -52.11 8.69 -30.38
C VAL A 21 -50.69 8.17 -30.70
N ALA A 22 -50.40 7.98 -32.00
CA ALA A 22 -49.07 7.57 -32.45
C ALA A 22 -47.97 8.59 -32.08
N GLY A 23 -48.30 9.90 -32.15
CA GLY A 23 -47.46 10.98 -31.69
C GLY A 23 -47.17 10.93 -30.21
N SER A 24 -48.19 10.81 -29.37
CA SER A 24 -48.04 10.71 -27.91
C SER A 24 -47.21 9.48 -27.52
N ILE A 25 -47.44 8.33 -28.12
CA ILE A 25 -46.64 7.10 -27.88
C ILE A 25 -45.20 7.31 -28.29
N TYR A 26 -44.97 7.97 -29.43
CA TYR A 26 -43.59 8.23 -29.90
C TYR A 26 -42.83 9.20 -28.96
N ASP A 27 -43.49 10.26 -28.49
CA ASP A 27 -42.89 11.22 -27.55
C ASP A 27 -42.58 10.53 -26.22
N GLU A 28 -43.45 9.70 -25.67
CA GLU A 28 -43.20 8.87 -24.50
C GLU A 28 -42.00 7.92 -24.71
N ILE A 29 -41.86 7.32 -25.92
CA ILE A 29 -40.72 6.46 -26.26
C ILE A 29 -39.42 7.26 -26.33
N VAL A 30 -39.47 8.47 -26.90
CA VAL A 30 -38.28 9.36 -26.99
C VAL A 30 -37.83 9.79 -25.59
N ASP A 31 -38.76 10.23 -24.74
CA ASP A 31 -38.49 10.58 -23.36
C ASP A 31 -37.90 9.37 -22.57
N PHE A 32 -38.50 8.19 -22.77
CA PHE A 32 -38.03 6.95 -22.18
C PHE A 32 -36.62 6.56 -22.71
N ALA A 33 -36.39 6.70 -24.01
CA ALA A 33 -35.09 6.34 -24.64
C ALA A 33 -33.93 7.24 -24.16
N ASN A 34 -34.21 8.50 -23.88
CA ASN A 34 -33.21 9.44 -23.32
C ASN A 34 -32.92 9.16 -21.84
N TYR A 35 -33.83 8.47 -21.11
CA TYR A 35 -33.72 8.17 -19.68
C TYR A 35 -34.26 6.79 -19.32
N ALA A 36 -33.93 5.78 -20.15
CA ALA A 36 -34.47 4.43 -20.02
C ALA A 36 -33.90 3.68 -18.81
N PHE A 37 -34.39 4.01 -17.63
CA PHE A 37 -34.07 3.27 -16.42
C PHE A 37 -35.24 2.42 -15.95
N ASN A 38 -35.03 1.13 -15.74
CA ASN A 38 -36.08 0.22 -15.28
C ASN A 38 -36.61 0.67 -13.90
N LYS A 39 -37.85 1.11 -13.84
CA LYS A 39 -38.48 1.62 -12.62
C LYS A 39 -38.50 0.60 -11.48
N ALA A 40 -38.71 -0.68 -11.78
CA ALA A 40 -38.68 -1.74 -10.78
C ALA A 40 -37.23 -1.90 -10.18
N HIS A 41 -36.24 -1.76 -11.03
CA HIS A 41 -34.81 -1.76 -10.58
C HIS A 41 -34.52 -0.53 -9.70
N ALA A 42 -34.93 0.67 -10.14
CA ALA A 42 -34.79 1.91 -9.38
C ALA A 42 -35.41 1.81 -7.98
N VAL A 43 -36.65 1.31 -7.90
CA VAL A 43 -37.36 1.13 -6.62
C VAL A 43 -36.61 0.16 -5.71
N SER A 44 -36.15 -0.97 -6.24
CA SER A 44 -35.41 -1.96 -5.46
C SER A 44 -34.13 -1.36 -4.89
N TYR A 45 -33.36 -0.62 -5.73
CA TYR A 45 -32.15 0.05 -5.27
C TYR A 45 -32.42 1.20 -4.27
N ALA A 46 -33.54 1.92 -4.41
CA ALA A 46 -33.92 2.93 -3.44
C ALA A 46 -34.15 2.34 -2.03
N PHE A 47 -34.74 1.14 -1.95
CA PHE A 47 -34.81 0.43 -0.66
C PHE A 47 -33.46 0.06 -0.09
N VAL A 48 -32.54 -0.42 -0.91
CA VAL A 48 -31.17 -0.75 -0.47
C VAL A 48 -30.44 0.52 0.00
N THR A 49 -30.51 1.59 -0.80
CA THR A 49 -29.89 2.88 -0.46
C THR A 49 -30.42 3.43 0.85
N TYR A 50 -31.75 3.41 1.04
CA TYR A 50 -32.36 3.87 2.29
C TYR A 50 -31.89 3.02 3.49
N ARG A 51 -31.89 1.68 3.35
CA ARG A 51 -31.46 0.78 4.42
C ARG A 51 -30.00 0.98 4.80
N THR A 52 -29.12 1.09 3.82
CA THR A 52 -27.68 1.33 4.07
C THR A 52 -27.45 2.68 4.73
N ALA A 53 -28.12 3.74 4.28
CA ALA A 53 -28.07 5.06 4.91
C ALA A 53 -28.62 5.02 6.34
N TYR A 54 -29.71 4.31 6.57
CA TYR A 54 -30.30 4.13 7.90
C TYR A 54 -29.33 3.42 8.86
N MET A 55 -28.72 2.30 8.40
CA MET A 55 -27.73 1.56 9.21
C MET A 55 -26.50 2.40 9.50
N LYS A 56 -25.99 3.14 8.52
CA LYS A 56 -24.86 4.06 8.71
C LYS A 56 -25.18 5.15 9.73
N CYS A 57 -26.39 5.67 9.74
CA CYS A 57 -26.83 6.72 10.68
C CYS A 57 -27.02 6.20 12.10
N HIS A 58 -27.70 5.05 12.27
CA HIS A 58 -28.13 4.55 13.58
C HIS A 58 -27.20 3.51 14.18
N CYS A 59 -26.45 2.78 13.36
CA CYS A 59 -25.49 1.72 13.76
C CYS A 59 -24.16 1.92 13.04
N PRO A 60 -23.49 3.09 13.19
CA PRO A 60 -22.35 3.45 12.33
C PRO A 60 -21.17 2.49 12.47
N ARG A 61 -20.89 1.98 13.65
CA ARG A 61 -19.78 1.06 13.91
C ARG A 61 -19.99 -0.28 13.25
N GLU A 62 -21.15 -0.87 13.43
CA GLU A 62 -21.56 -2.13 12.82
C GLU A 62 -21.58 -2.02 11.29
N TYR A 63 -22.11 -0.91 10.78
CA TYR A 63 -22.14 -0.63 9.35
C TYR A 63 -20.75 -0.51 8.76
N MET A 64 -19.85 0.27 9.40
CA MET A 64 -18.49 0.47 8.92
C MET A 64 -17.64 -0.80 9.06
N ALA A 65 -17.83 -1.60 10.11
CA ALA A 65 -17.16 -2.88 10.26
C ALA A 65 -17.56 -3.86 9.13
N ALA A 66 -18.86 -3.96 8.83
CA ALA A 66 -19.36 -4.77 7.72
C ALA A 66 -18.88 -4.26 6.36
N LEU A 67 -18.83 -2.94 6.17
CA LEU A 67 -18.36 -2.31 4.94
C LEU A 67 -16.87 -2.57 4.71
N LEU A 68 -16.03 -2.40 5.73
CA LEU A 68 -14.60 -2.72 5.70
C LEU A 68 -14.37 -4.20 5.36
N THR A 69 -15.15 -5.09 5.98
CA THR A 69 -15.09 -6.53 5.70
C THR A 69 -15.45 -6.85 4.24
N SER A 70 -16.43 -6.15 3.67
CA SER A 70 -16.87 -6.39 2.28
C SER A 70 -15.85 -6.01 1.21
N VAL A 71 -14.83 -5.22 1.54
CA VAL A 71 -13.81 -4.70 0.61
C VAL A 71 -12.38 -5.14 0.95
N LEU A 72 -12.21 -6.20 1.72
CA LEU A 72 -10.90 -6.69 2.19
C LEU A 72 -9.88 -6.91 1.05
N ASP A 73 -10.35 -7.31 -0.12
CA ASP A 73 -9.51 -7.55 -1.29
C ASP A 73 -9.05 -6.24 -1.98
N ASN A 74 -9.59 -5.09 -1.56
CA ASN A 74 -9.30 -3.79 -2.16
C ASN A 74 -8.71 -2.83 -1.12
N SER A 75 -7.38 -2.80 -1.01
CA SER A 75 -6.67 -1.98 -0.03
C SER A 75 -6.95 -0.48 -0.17
N THR A 76 -7.24 0.02 -1.37
CA THR A 76 -7.60 1.43 -1.61
C THR A 76 -8.94 1.75 -0.95
N LYS A 77 -9.96 0.90 -1.16
CA LYS A 77 -11.27 1.05 -0.54
C LYS A 77 -11.21 0.89 0.98
N VAL A 78 -10.41 -0.04 1.47
CA VAL A 78 -10.18 -0.18 2.92
C VAL A 78 -9.60 1.11 3.51
N ALA A 79 -8.60 1.72 2.86
CA ALA A 79 -8.02 2.98 3.32
C ALA A 79 -9.03 4.14 3.31
N GLU A 80 -9.85 4.25 2.25
CA GLU A 80 -10.93 5.24 2.13
C GLU A 80 -11.93 5.11 3.28
N TYR A 81 -12.43 3.90 3.56
CA TYR A 81 -13.41 3.68 4.62
C TYR A 81 -12.80 3.81 6.03
N ILE A 82 -11.50 3.58 6.21
CA ILE A 82 -10.82 3.88 7.47
C ILE A 82 -10.74 5.39 7.70
N ALA A 83 -10.46 6.18 6.65
CA ALA A 83 -10.51 7.62 6.75
C ALA A 83 -11.92 8.10 7.14
N GLU A 84 -12.96 7.54 6.53
CA GLU A 84 -14.35 7.82 6.89
C GLU A 84 -14.67 7.44 8.35
N CYS A 85 -14.21 6.28 8.84
CA CYS A 85 -14.34 5.91 10.25
C CYS A 85 -13.73 6.98 11.16
N ARG A 86 -12.55 7.48 10.80
CA ARG A 86 -11.85 8.53 11.56
C ARG A 86 -12.65 9.82 11.61
N ASP A 87 -13.24 10.24 10.48
CA ASP A 87 -14.09 11.44 10.40
C ASP A 87 -15.37 11.28 11.22
N MET A 88 -15.88 10.07 11.34
CA MET A 88 -17.01 9.71 12.20
C MET A 88 -16.62 9.56 13.69
N GLY A 89 -15.35 9.75 14.05
CA GLY A 89 -14.85 9.58 15.42
C GLY A 89 -14.67 8.11 15.84
N ILE A 90 -14.76 7.15 14.93
CA ILE A 90 -14.58 5.72 15.18
C ILE A 90 -13.09 5.37 14.97
N LYS A 91 -12.44 4.88 16.03
CA LYS A 91 -11.04 4.47 15.94
C LYS A 91 -10.93 3.04 15.41
N LEU A 92 -9.93 2.80 14.57
CA LEU A 92 -9.53 1.45 14.21
C LEU A 92 -8.49 0.95 15.20
N LEU A 93 -8.81 -0.12 15.92
CA LEU A 93 -7.88 -0.80 16.83
C LEU A 93 -7.02 -1.77 16.04
N PRO A 94 -5.71 -1.88 16.35
CA PRO A 94 -4.81 -2.80 15.66
C PRO A 94 -5.26 -4.25 15.80
N PRO A 95 -4.77 -5.18 14.95
CA PRO A 95 -5.05 -6.60 15.11
C PRO A 95 -4.48 -7.12 16.43
N ASP A 96 -5.12 -8.12 16.99
CA ASP A 96 -4.73 -8.73 18.26
C ASP A 96 -5.07 -10.24 18.25
N VAL A 97 -4.11 -11.10 18.57
CA VAL A 97 -4.30 -12.55 18.57
C VAL A 97 -5.33 -13.01 19.61
N ASN A 98 -5.56 -12.22 20.66
CA ASN A 98 -6.49 -12.53 21.72
C ASN A 98 -7.89 -11.91 21.55
N GLU A 99 -8.01 -10.83 20.73
CA GLU A 99 -9.26 -10.10 20.62
C GLU A 99 -9.85 -10.08 19.20
N SER A 100 -9.00 -10.13 18.16
CA SER A 100 -9.48 -10.05 16.78
C SER A 100 -10.20 -11.32 16.33
N ASP A 101 -11.23 -11.13 15.53
CA ASP A 101 -11.87 -12.17 14.73
C ASP A 101 -11.32 -12.17 13.29
N ALA A 102 -11.88 -13.01 12.43
CA ALA A 102 -11.52 -13.05 11.03
C ALA A 102 -11.83 -11.70 10.36
N ASP A 103 -13.04 -11.21 10.56
CA ASP A 103 -13.56 -9.95 10.00
C ASP A 103 -13.27 -8.75 10.90
N PHE A 104 -13.52 -7.55 10.37
CA PHE A 104 -13.60 -6.35 11.21
C PHE A 104 -14.79 -6.45 12.16
N THR A 105 -14.57 -6.21 13.44
CA THR A 105 -15.59 -6.35 14.47
C THR A 105 -15.70 -5.11 15.34
N VAL A 106 -16.89 -4.86 15.89
CA VAL A 106 -17.12 -3.77 16.84
C VAL A 106 -16.48 -4.13 18.18
N ALA A 107 -15.66 -3.25 18.70
CA ALA A 107 -15.00 -3.38 20.01
C ALA A 107 -15.28 -2.11 20.86
N GLY A 108 -16.36 -2.14 21.62
CA GLY A 108 -16.84 -0.97 22.36
C GLY A 108 -17.24 0.18 21.43
N GLU A 109 -16.60 1.33 21.57
CA GLU A 109 -16.81 2.50 20.69
C GLU A 109 -15.96 2.49 19.42
N ASN A 110 -15.17 1.43 19.18
CA ASN A 110 -14.19 1.33 18.13
C ASN A 110 -14.45 0.11 17.23
N ILE A 111 -13.65 -0.03 16.17
CA ILE A 111 -13.64 -1.21 15.30
C ILE A 111 -12.27 -1.90 15.46
N ARG A 112 -12.27 -3.20 15.71
CA ARG A 112 -11.08 -4.05 15.76
C ARG A 112 -10.73 -4.55 14.37
N PHE A 113 -9.45 -4.51 14.02
CA PHE A 113 -8.91 -5.00 12.75
C PHE A 113 -9.09 -6.53 12.63
N GLY A 114 -9.63 -6.99 11.51
CA GLY A 114 -9.84 -8.40 11.20
C GLY A 114 -8.55 -9.10 10.78
N LEU A 115 -8.31 -10.31 11.28
CA LEU A 115 -7.07 -11.05 10.99
C LEU A 115 -6.95 -11.48 9.53
N VAL A 116 -8.05 -11.69 8.82
CA VAL A 116 -8.04 -12.08 7.40
C VAL A 116 -7.48 -10.97 6.50
N ALA A 117 -7.53 -9.72 6.94
CA ALA A 117 -6.95 -8.58 6.23
C ALA A 117 -5.40 -8.58 6.27
N ILE A 118 -4.78 -9.43 7.11
CA ILE A 118 -3.33 -9.58 7.17
C ILE A 118 -2.87 -10.52 6.05
N LYS A 119 -1.97 -10.05 5.20
CA LYS A 119 -1.46 -10.85 4.07
C LYS A 119 -0.80 -12.14 4.54
N GLY A 120 -1.19 -13.23 3.90
CA GLY A 120 -0.65 -14.56 4.19
C GLY A 120 -1.33 -15.30 5.34
N ILE A 121 -2.41 -14.74 5.89
CA ILE A 121 -3.26 -15.40 6.88
C ILE A 121 -4.52 -15.92 6.18
N GLY A 122 -4.79 -17.22 6.29
CA GLY A 122 -5.97 -17.86 5.71
C GLY A 122 -7.10 -18.01 6.72
N TRP A 123 -8.34 -18.07 6.22
CA TRP A 123 -9.55 -18.28 7.04
C TRP A 123 -9.44 -19.50 7.96
N GLY A 124 -9.02 -20.64 7.41
CA GLY A 124 -8.91 -21.87 8.22
C GLY A 124 -7.98 -21.73 9.41
N PHE A 125 -6.85 -21.04 9.24
CA PHE A 125 -5.94 -20.75 10.34
C PHE A 125 -6.58 -19.86 11.41
N ILE A 126 -7.37 -18.85 10.99
CA ILE A 126 -8.04 -17.93 11.95
C ILE A 126 -9.11 -18.66 12.74
N GLU A 127 -9.91 -19.51 12.11
CA GLU A 127 -10.92 -20.33 12.80
C GLU A 127 -10.28 -21.26 13.83
N GLU A 128 -9.16 -21.90 13.50
CA GLU A 128 -8.39 -22.73 14.43
C GLU A 128 -7.80 -21.90 15.58
N LEU A 129 -7.28 -20.70 15.30
CA LEU A 129 -6.78 -19.77 16.31
C LEU A 129 -7.89 -19.37 17.29
N LYS A 130 -9.07 -19.04 16.74
CA LYS A 130 -10.23 -18.66 17.52
C LYS A 130 -10.72 -19.82 18.43
N ALA A 131 -10.88 -21.02 17.85
CA ALA A 131 -11.27 -22.21 18.60
C ALA A 131 -10.27 -22.52 19.72
N GLU A 132 -8.97 -22.39 19.45
CA GLU A 132 -7.92 -22.62 20.45
C GLU A 132 -7.94 -21.59 21.58
N ARG A 133 -8.15 -20.30 21.21
CA ARG A 133 -8.31 -19.21 22.18
C ARG A 133 -9.54 -19.41 23.09
N GLU A 134 -10.67 -19.84 22.51
CA GLU A 134 -11.91 -20.08 23.26
C GLU A 134 -11.79 -21.27 24.22
N SER A 135 -11.10 -22.34 23.82
CA SER A 135 -10.94 -23.54 24.63
C SER A 135 -9.82 -23.44 25.65
N GLY A 136 -8.68 -22.90 25.27
CA GLY A 136 -7.45 -22.83 26.08
C GLY A 136 -7.18 -21.49 26.75
N GLY A 137 -8.05 -20.49 26.55
CA GLY A 137 -7.87 -19.13 27.07
C GLY A 137 -6.89 -18.30 26.25
N PRO A 138 -6.66 -17.04 26.64
CA PRO A 138 -5.81 -16.10 25.92
C PRO A 138 -4.36 -16.57 25.87
N PHE A 139 -3.67 -16.26 24.78
CA PHE A 139 -2.24 -16.50 24.62
C PHE A 139 -1.46 -15.47 25.44
N ARG A 140 -0.41 -15.88 26.13
CA ARG A 140 0.41 -15.01 26.99
C ARG A 140 1.80 -14.78 26.44
N THR A 141 2.33 -15.71 25.64
CA THR A 141 3.67 -15.62 25.02
C THR A 141 3.63 -16.17 23.59
N LEU A 142 4.63 -15.81 22.79
CA LEU A 142 4.81 -16.35 21.45
C LEU A 142 5.07 -17.86 21.48
N ASP A 143 5.83 -18.34 22.46
CA ASP A 143 6.12 -19.79 22.64
C ASP A 143 4.83 -20.57 22.90
N GLU A 144 3.99 -20.09 23.83
CA GLU A 144 2.67 -20.68 24.11
C GLU A 144 1.79 -20.71 22.86
N PHE A 145 1.71 -19.60 22.14
CA PHE A 145 0.99 -19.50 20.88
C PHE A 145 1.46 -20.54 19.87
N CYS A 146 2.78 -20.64 19.63
CA CYS A 146 3.33 -21.61 18.70
C CYS A 146 3.05 -23.05 19.13
N ARG A 147 3.19 -23.39 20.41
CA ARG A 147 2.90 -24.74 20.93
C ARG A 147 1.46 -25.15 20.72
N ARG A 148 0.53 -24.24 20.95
CA ARG A 148 -0.90 -24.49 20.79
C ARG A 148 -1.32 -24.56 19.32
N MET A 149 -0.64 -23.80 18.44
CA MET A 149 -1.01 -23.69 17.02
C MET A 149 -0.21 -24.62 16.09
N VAL A 150 0.98 -25.14 16.47
CA VAL A 150 1.76 -26.07 15.62
C VAL A 150 0.96 -27.32 15.23
N PRO A 151 0.17 -27.96 16.11
CA PRO A 151 -0.65 -29.09 15.71
C PRO A 151 -1.75 -28.76 14.68
N ARG A 152 -1.96 -27.49 14.38
CA ARG A 152 -3.00 -26.92 13.52
C ARG A 152 -2.41 -26.24 12.27
N ASP A 153 -1.33 -26.81 11.72
CA ASP A 153 -0.64 -26.34 10.51
C ASP A 153 -0.12 -24.89 10.58
N LEU A 154 0.42 -24.48 11.74
CA LEU A 154 1.10 -23.20 11.88
C LEU A 154 2.26 -23.08 10.90
N ASN A 155 2.24 -22.08 10.03
CA ASN A 155 3.36 -21.80 9.15
C ASN A 155 4.15 -20.57 9.64
N ARG A 156 5.45 -20.58 9.41
CA ARG A 156 6.37 -19.51 9.82
C ARG A 156 5.97 -18.14 9.26
N ARG A 157 5.50 -18.10 8.01
CA ARG A 157 5.10 -16.83 7.36
C ARG A 157 3.88 -16.21 8.04
N ALA A 158 2.94 -17.03 8.50
CA ALA A 158 1.77 -16.53 9.23
C ALA A 158 2.19 -15.88 10.54
N VAL A 159 3.10 -16.51 11.31
CA VAL A 159 3.63 -15.93 12.56
C VAL A 159 4.35 -14.62 12.30
N GLU A 160 5.24 -14.57 11.30
CA GLU A 160 5.97 -13.37 10.93
C GLU A 160 5.01 -12.24 10.50
N SER A 161 3.95 -12.56 9.73
CA SER A 161 2.94 -11.58 9.31
C SER A 161 2.13 -11.05 10.50
N LEU A 162 1.72 -11.90 11.43
CA LEU A 162 1.05 -11.50 12.67
C LEU A 162 1.93 -10.57 13.53
N ILE A 163 3.22 -10.92 13.70
CA ILE A 163 4.15 -10.07 14.46
C ILE A 163 4.34 -8.72 13.78
N LYS A 164 4.57 -8.70 12.46
CA LYS A 164 4.77 -7.48 11.67
C LYS A 164 3.53 -6.58 11.70
N ALA A 165 2.34 -7.17 11.68
CA ALA A 165 1.07 -6.45 11.78
C ALA A 165 0.78 -5.93 13.20
N GLY A 166 1.56 -6.31 14.21
CA GLY A 166 1.36 -5.91 15.61
C GLY A 166 0.35 -6.74 16.38
N ALA A 167 -0.05 -7.91 15.87
CA ALA A 167 -1.07 -8.75 16.52
C ALA A 167 -0.64 -9.34 17.88
N PHE A 168 0.63 -9.24 18.23
CA PHE A 168 1.18 -9.66 19.53
C PHE A 168 1.55 -8.49 20.45
N ASP A 169 1.29 -7.24 20.07
CA ASP A 169 1.73 -6.06 20.85
C ASP A 169 1.10 -6.00 22.24
N SER A 170 -0.14 -6.50 22.38
CA SER A 170 -0.85 -6.62 23.67
C SER A 170 -0.12 -7.50 24.69
N LEU A 171 0.75 -8.39 24.25
CA LEU A 171 1.57 -9.24 25.12
C LEU A 171 2.76 -8.47 25.76
N GLY A 172 3.02 -7.23 25.32
CA GLY A 172 4.07 -6.38 25.88
C GLY A 172 5.49 -6.71 25.45
N PHE A 173 5.68 -7.49 24.39
CA PHE A 173 6.99 -7.84 23.86
C PHE A 173 7.34 -6.99 22.65
N LYS A 174 8.64 -6.69 22.46
CA LYS A 174 9.15 -5.95 21.31
C LYS A 174 9.01 -6.78 20.03
N ARG A 175 8.48 -6.23 18.95
CA ARG A 175 8.31 -6.93 17.66
C ARG A 175 9.64 -7.46 17.11
N ARG A 176 10.75 -6.71 17.28
CA ARG A 176 12.10 -7.17 16.89
C ARG A 176 12.53 -8.42 17.65
N ALA A 177 12.28 -8.49 18.95
CA ALA A 177 12.58 -9.67 19.76
C ALA A 177 11.75 -10.87 19.31
N LEU A 178 10.45 -10.68 19.09
CA LEU A 178 9.55 -11.71 18.61
C LEU A 178 9.94 -12.24 17.23
N LEU A 179 10.25 -11.36 16.26
CA LEU A 179 10.69 -11.78 14.92
C LEU A 179 12.00 -12.56 14.96
N THR A 180 12.96 -12.12 15.79
CA THR A 180 14.25 -12.81 15.94
C THR A 180 14.07 -14.21 16.54
N ALA A 181 13.18 -14.36 17.52
CA ALA A 181 12.95 -15.62 18.21
C ALA A 181 11.96 -16.55 17.50
N SER A 182 11.13 -16.05 16.60
CA SER A 182 10.02 -16.81 15.97
C SER A 182 10.50 -18.09 15.28
N GLY A 183 11.58 -18.02 14.49
CA GLY A 183 12.17 -19.17 13.82
C GLY A 183 12.61 -20.26 14.81
N PRO A 184 13.55 -19.99 15.72
CA PRO A 184 13.96 -20.91 16.76
C PRO A 184 12.84 -21.51 17.59
N ILE A 185 11.80 -20.69 17.94
CA ILE A 185 10.63 -21.17 18.68
C ILE A 185 9.86 -22.21 17.87
N ILE A 186 9.52 -21.90 16.60
CA ILE A 186 8.77 -22.79 15.72
C ILE A 186 9.53 -24.10 15.49
N ASP A 187 10.85 -24.02 15.26
CA ASP A 187 11.69 -25.19 15.04
C ASP A 187 11.74 -26.10 16.30
N SER A 188 11.87 -25.49 17.48
CA SER A 188 11.85 -26.20 18.75
C SER A 188 10.50 -26.91 18.99
N VAL A 189 9.39 -26.18 18.83
CA VAL A 189 8.05 -26.71 19.04
C VAL A 189 7.70 -27.81 18.03
N THR A 190 8.09 -27.64 16.78
CA THR A 190 7.89 -28.66 15.74
C THR A 190 8.68 -29.93 16.02
N ALA A 191 9.91 -29.80 16.51
CA ALA A 191 10.74 -30.96 16.93
C ALA A 191 10.11 -31.69 18.10
N ASP A 192 9.60 -30.97 19.10
CA ASP A 192 8.91 -31.55 20.25
C ASP A 192 7.60 -32.27 19.86
N SER A 193 6.81 -31.65 18.97
CA SER A 193 5.57 -32.24 18.45
C SER A 193 5.83 -33.54 17.69
N ARG A 194 6.87 -33.61 16.86
CA ARG A 194 7.25 -34.85 16.14
C ARG A 194 7.68 -35.96 17.07
N LYS A 195 8.38 -35.67 18.15
CA LYS A 195 8.74 -36.69 19.16
C LYS A 195 7.51 -37.27 19.84
N ASN A 196 6.53 -36.44 20.18
CA ASN A 196 5.28 -36.88 20.83
C ASN A 196 4.38 -37.70 19.90
N ILE A 197 4.36 -37.42 18.56
CA ILE A 197 3.57 -38.20 17.60
C ILE A 197 4.19 -39.57 17.31
N ALA A 198 5.51 -39.69 17.41
CA ALA A 198 6.22 -40.93 17.10
C ALA A 198 5.95 -42.07 18.12
N GLY A 199 5.30 -41.79 19.27
CA GLY A 199 4.88 -42.83 20.23
C GLY A 199 6.01 -43.76 20.71
N GLN A 200 7.26 -43.33 20.52
CA GLN A 200 8.41 -44.03 21.08
C GLN A 200 8.41 -43.79 22.60
N LEU A 201 7.71 -44.67 23.31
CA LEU A 201 8.07 -45.00 24.68
C LEU A 201 9.51 -45.41 24.63
N ASP A 202 10.40 -44.52 25.13
CA ASP A 202 11.81 -44.84 25.27
C ASP A 202 11.89 -46.07 26.21
N LEU A 203 12.15 -47.25 25.62
CA LEU A 203 12.23 -48.54 26.33
C LEU A 203 13.36 -48.55 27.36
N PHE A 204 14.20 -47.51 27.39
CA PHE A 204 15.32 -47.31 28.33
C PHE A 204 15.02 -46.36 29.48
N GLY A 205 13.81 -45.77 29.53
CA GLY A 205 13.39 -44.83 30.59
C GLY A 205 12.80 -45.45 31.85
N MET A 206 12.91 -46.78 32.07
CA MET A 206 12.54 -47.42 33.34
C MET A 206 13.68 -47.25 34.35
N GLY A 207 13.83 -46.12 34.96
CA GLY A 207 14.74 -45.96 36.08
C GLY A 207 15.21 -44.51 36.31
N GLY A 208 14.33 -43.67 36.83
CA GLY A 208 14.72 -42.34 37.28
C GLY A 208 13.51 -41.46 37.49
N GLU A 209 13.34 -41.04 38.71
CA GLU A 209 12.28 -40.13 39.16
C GLU A 209 12.09 -38.95 38.22
N SER A 210 10.83 -38.65 37.96
CA SER A 210 10.35 -37.53 37.15
C SER A 210 11.02 -36.20 37.50
N GLU A 211 12.11 -35.86 36.81
CA GLU A 211 12.35 -34.46 36.51
C GLU A 211 11.28 -34.11 35.47
N SER A 212 10.34 -33.27 35.87
CA SER A 212 9.42 -32.60 34.98
C SER A 212 10.26 -32.09 33.81
N GLU A 213 10.07 -32.67 32.59
CA GLU A 213 10.70 -32.14 31.38
C GLU A 213 10.40 -30.63 31.35
N SER A 214 11.39 -29.88 31.77
CA SER A 214 11.32 -28.42 31.71
C SER A 214 11.14 -28.09 30.23
N VAL A 215 9.93 -27.70 29.86
CA VAL A 215 9.59 -27.20 28.54
C VAL A 215 10.68 -26.21 28.14
N ARG A 216 11.49 -26.56 27.14
CA ARG A 216 12.60 -25.72 26.67
C ARG A 216 11.99 -24.46 26.06
N THR A 217 11.83 -23.44 26.88
CA THR A 217 11.38 -22.13 26.44
C THR A 217 12.56 -21.41 25.80
N VAL A 218 12.40 -21.01 24.54
CA VAL A 218 13.41 -20.20 23.86
C VAL A 218 13.35 -18.78 24.43
N PRO A 219 14.42 -18.26 25.07
CA PRO A 219 14.40 -16.92 25.63
C PRO A 219 14.33 -15.88 24.52
N LEU A 220 13.52 -14.84 24.75
CA LEU A 220 13.48 -13.68 23.85
C LEU A 220 14.78 -12.88 24.00
N PRO A 221 15.43 -12.48 22.88
CA PRO A 221 16.63 -11.68 22.94
C PRO A 221 16.29 -10.26 23.43
N ASP A 222 17.19 -9.69 24.26
CA ASP A 222 17.08 -8.27 24.64
C ASP A 222 17.71 -7.42 23.53
N VAL A 223 16.87 -7.01 22.57
CA VAL A 223 17.24 -6.16 21.45
C VAL A 223 16.45 -4.86 21.52
N PRO A 224 16.99 -3.73 21.00
CA PRO A 224 16.20 -2.52 20.86
C PRO A 224 15.02 -2.75 19.91
N GLU A 225 13.90 -2.07 20.14
CA GLU A 225 12.75 -2.14 19.23
C GLU A 225 13.09 -1.51 17.87
N PHE A 226 12.34 -1.87 16.86
CA PHE A 226 12.35 -1.19 15.57
C PHE A 226 12.03 0.30 15.74
N THR A 227 12.55 1.12 14.87
CA THR A 227 12.15 2.53 14.79
C THR A 227 10.67 2.63 14.43
N ARG A 228 10.02 3.73 14.78
CA ARG A 228 8.61 3.98 14.41
C ARG A 228 8.38 3.83 12.90
N GLN A 229 9.31 4.30 12.08
CA GLN A 229 9.21 4.19 10.63
C GLN A 229 9.31 2.72 10.15
N GLU A 230 10.21 1.92 10.73
CA GLU A 230 10.30 0.48 10.41
C GLU A 230 9.01 -0.26 10.81
N LEU A 231 8.43 0.05 11.98
CA LEU A 231 7.16 -0.53 12.44
C LEU A 231 6.02 -0.20 11.47
N MET A 232 5.85 1.05 11.09
CA MET A 232 4.84 1.49 10.13
C MET A 232 5.03 0.85 8.75
N THR A 233 6.29 0.68 8.30
CA THR A 233 6.59 0.00 7.04
C THR A 233 6.15 -1.47 7.09
N MET A 234 6.44 -2.19 8.18
CA MET A 234 6.01 -3.57 8.37
C MET A 234 4.49 -3.71 8.41
N GLU A 235 3.79 -2.82 9.10
CA GLU A 235 2.33 -2.77 9.12
C GLU A 235 1.77 -2.62 7.71
N ARG A 236 2.29 -1.67 6.94
CA ARG A 236 1.87 -1.43 5.57
C ARG A 236 2.15 -2.62 4.64
N GLU A 237 3.31 -3.26 4.77
CA GLU A 237 3.65 -4.45 3.98
C GLU A 237 2.65 -5.59 4.21
N THR A 238 2.23 -5.78 5.46
CA THR A 238 1.39 -6.91 5.87
C THR A 238 -0.11 -6.63 5.80
N THR A 239 -0.55 -5.42 6.08
CA THR A 239 -1.97 -5.04 6.13
C THR A 239 -2.39 -4.10 5.00
N GLY A 240 -1.44 -3.49 4.29
CA GLY A 240 -1.69 -2.44 3.33
C GLY A 240 -1.91 -1.06 3.96
N LEU A 241 -1.85 -0.93 5.28
CA LEU A 241 -2.22 0.25 6.06
C LEU A 241 -1.16 0.59 7.11
N TYR A 242 -1.16 1.84 7.55
CA TYR A 242 -0.45 2.29 8.73
C TYR A 242 -1.39 2.23 9.93
N LEU A 243 -1.14 1.34 10.89
CA LEU A 243 -2.04 1.10 12.02
C LEU A 243 -1.68 1.90 13.27
N THR A 244 -0.37 2.04 13.55
CA THR A 244 0.12 2.72 14.76
C THR A 244 0.36 4.22 14.58
N GLY A 245 0.20 4.74 13.37
CA GLY A 245 0.37 6.15 13.03
C GLY A 245 0.56 6.33 11.54
N HIS A 246 0.70 7.55 11.07
CA HIS A 246 1.01 7.84 9.68
C HIS A 246 2.41 8.48 9.58
N PRO A 247 3.24 8.17 8.57
CA PRO A 247 4.56 8.78 8.41
C PRO A 247 4.52 10.32 8.32
N MET A 248 3.36 10.87 7.93
CA MET A 248 3.12 12.31 7.90
C MET A 248 2.83 12.95 9.26
N ASP A 249 2.61 12.16 10.33
CA ASP A 249 2.26 12.71 11.65
C ASP A 249 3.32 13.69 12.16
N ASP A 250 4.61 13.39 11.94
CA ASP A 250 5.73 14.22 12.38
C ASP A 250 5.94 15.45 11.48
N TYR A 251 5.30 15.51 10.30
CA TYR A 251 5.50 16.55 9.30
C TYR A 251 4.25 17.40 9.03
N ARG A 252 3.07 16.99 9.51
CA ARG A 252 1.77 17.60 9.18
C ARG A 252 1.72 19.09 9.44
N ASP A 253 2.10 19.52 10.64
CA ASP A 253 2.03 20.93 11.02
C ASP A 253 3.02 21.76 10.20
N ARG A 254 4.24 21.26 10.03
CA ARG A 254 5.27 21.92 9.22
C ARG A 254 4.91 22.00 7.73
N ALA A 255 4.29 20.95 7.19
CA ALA A 255 3.78 20.97 5.83
C ALA A 255 2.69 22.03 5.66
N ARG A 256 1.80 22.16 6.63
CA ARG A 256 0.76 23.20 6.64
C ARG A 256 1.36 24.61 6.74
N ASP A 257 2.36 24.81 7.58
CA ASP A 257 3.03 26.11 7.77
C ASP A 257 3.71 26.63 6.50
N VAL A 258 4.22 25.73 5.64
CA VAL A 258 4.78 26.08 4.32
C VAL A 258 3.72 26.17 3.23
N GLY A 259 2.44 26.03 3.58
CA GLY A 259 1.32 26.18 2.65
C GLY A 259 1.01 24.93 1.82
N ALA A 260 1.44 23.75 2.26
CA ALA A 260 1.05 22.51 1.61
C ALA A 260 -0.46 22.24 1.80
N VAL A 261 -1.10 21.81 0.72
CA VAL A 261 -2.53 21.49 0.67
C VAL A 261 -2.70 19.98 0.86
N ALA A 262 -3.72 19.59 1.62
CA ALA A 262 -4.10 18.19 1.80
C ALA A 262 -4.56 17.58 0.47
N ILE A 263 -4.10 16.38 0.16
CA ILE A 263 -4.42 15.66 -1.09
C ILE A 263 -5.93 15.43 -1.19
N GLY A 264 -6.57 14.98 -0.09
CA GLY A 264 -8.01 14.76 -0.04
C GLY A 264 -8.82 16.02 -0.30
N ALA A 265 -8.33 17.21 0.09
CA ALA A 265 -9.02 18.47 -0.21
C ALA A 265 -9.06 18.77 -1.72
N ILE A 266 -8.03 18.38 -2.47
CA ILE A 266 -8.01 18.51 -3.93
C ILE A 266 -8.96 17.47 -4.54
N LEU A 267 -8.86 16.20 -4.14
CA LEU A 267 -9.67 15.11 -4.69
C LEU A 267 -11.17 15.35 -4.46
N ASN A 268 -11.55 15.75 -3.26
CA ASN A 268 -12.95 16.00 -2.91
C ASN A 268 -13.54 17.20 -3.67
N ASP A 269 -12.74 18.26 -3.90
CA ASP A 269 -13.21 19.42 -4.67
C ASP A 269 -13.49 19.07 -6.13
N PHE A 270 -12.71 18.17 -6.73
CA PHE A 270 -12.93 17.69 -8.10
C PHE A 270 -13.96 16.56 -8.19
N ALA A 271 -14.34 15.91 -7.10
CA ALA A 271 -15.44 14.97 -7.06
C ALA A 271 -16.83 15.65 -7.10
N GLU A 272 -16.88 16.95 -6.78
CA GLU A 272 -18.08 17.76 -6.95
C GLU A 272 -18.30 18.09 -8.44
N GLU A 273 -19.57 18.19 -8.89
CA GLU A 273 -19.92 18.54 -10.29
C GLU A 273 -19.28 19.85 -10.75
N THR A 274 -19.05 20.78 -9.84
CA THR A 274 -18.40 22.08 -10.12
C THR A 274 -17.33 22.35 -9.06
N PRO A 275 -16.05 22.11 -9.37
CA PRO A 275 -14.93 22.45 -8.46
C PRO A 275 -14.93 23.96 -8.13
N ARG A 276 -14.80 24.29 -6.84
CA ARG A 276 -14.90 25.68 -6.34
C ARG A 276 -13.56 26.27 -5.94
N ARG A 277 -12.67 25.41 -5.42
CA ARG A 277 -11.42 25.82 -4.78
C ARG A 277 -10.21 25.62 -5.66
N PHE A 278 -10.17 24.54 -6.43
CA PHE A 278 -9.05 24.17 -7.28
C PHE A 278 -9.46 24.17 -8.76
N ARG A 279 -8.47 24.39 -9.65
CA ARG A 279 -8.69 24.46 -11.11
C ARG A 279 -7.61 23.68 -11.83
N ASP A 280 -7.94 23.18 -13.03
CA ASP A 280 -6.95 22.62 -13.93
C ASP A 280 -5.84 23.65 -14.25
N GLY A 281 -4.57 23.19 -14.25
CA GLY A 281 -3.39 24.03 -14.41
C GLY A 281 -3.00 24.86 -13.18
N GLN A 282 -3.75 24.80 -12.08
CA GLN A 282 -3.40 25.52 -10.86
C GLN A 282 -2.15 24.92 -10.21
N GLU A 283 -1.21 25.81 -9.84
CA GLU A 283 -0.02 25.42 -9.07
C GLU A 283 -0.39 25.21 -7.61
N VAL A 284 0.02 24.07 -7.07
CA VAL A 284 -0.18 23.68 -5.68
C VAL A 284 1.11 23.10 -5.09
N LEU A 285 1.20 23.16 -3.77
CA LEU A 285 2.21 22.49 -2.98
C LEU A 285 1.51 21.42 -2.18
N ILE A 286 1.95 20.18 -2.31
CA ILE A 286 1.44 19.04 -1.53
C ILE A 286 2.57 18.36 -0.78
N ALA A 287 2.24 17.73 0.33
CA ALA A 287 3.17 16.94 1.14
C ALA A 287 2.61 15.55 1.35
N GLY A 288 3.45 14.54 1.27
CA GLY A 288 3.01 13.15 1.43
C GLY A 288 4.17 12.18 1.44
N VAL A 289 3.85 10.92 1.56
CA VAL A 289 4.79 9.80 1.55
C VAL A 289 4.65 9.05 0.23
N VAL A 290 5.76 8.63 -0.35
CA VAL A 290 5.74 7.82 -1.58
C VAL A 290 5.15 6.45 -1.28
N ALA A 291 3.98 6.18 -1.83
CA ALA A 291 3.31 4.89 -1.75
C ALA A 291 3.89 3.85 -2.70
N SER A 292 4.18 4.29 -3.92
CA SER A 292 4.85 3.52 -4.96
C SER A 292 5.37 4.47 -6.03
N TYR A 293 6.32 4.01 -6.84
CA TYR A 293 6.76 4.78 -7.99
C TYR A 293 7.19 3.84 -9.13
N LYS A 294 7.07 4.34 -10.34
CA LYS A 294 7.51 3.64 -11.55
C LYS A 294 8.14 4.60 -12.53
N THR A 295 9.43 4.46 -12.74
CA THR A 295 10.18 5.28 -13.70
C THR A 295 10.22 4.57 -15.05
N ARG A 296 9.99 5.32 -16.13
CA ARG A 296 10.04 4.83 -17.51
C ARG A 296 10.78 5.82 -18.41
N THR A 297 11.40 5.30 -19.47
CA THR A 297 11.96 6.11 -20.54
C THR A 297 10.89 6.37 -21.58
N THR A 298 10.66 7.64 -21.92
CA THR A 298 9.70 8.06 -22.95
C THR A 298 10.25 7.75 -24.35
N ARG A 299 9.40 7.85 -25.39
CA ARG A 299 9.80 7.69 -26.80
C ARG A 299 10.89 8.68 -27.21
N ASN A 300 10.95 9.84 -26.59
CA ASN A 300 11.96 10.89 -26.85
C ASN A 300 13.24 10.68 -26.06
N ASN A 301 13.44 9.50 -25.45
CA ASN A 301 14.60 9.16 -24.63
C ASN A 301 14.83 10.06 -23.41
N THR A 302 13.75 10.60 -22.85
CA THR A 302 13.69 11.36 -21.59
C THR A 302 13.08 10.48 -20.49
N LEU A 303 13.42 10.76 -19.24
CA LEU A 303 12.87 10.04 -18.09
C LEU A 303 11.53 10.63 -17.65
N MET A 304 10.63 9.76 -17.25
CA MET A 304 9.37 10.10 -16.63
C MET A 304 9.07 9.11 -15.50
N SER A 305 8.63 9.62 -14.36
CA SER A 305 8.20 8.79 -13.23
C SER A 305 6.75 9.05 -12.89
N TYR A 306 6.01 7.97 -12.73
CA TYR A 306 4.70 7.93 -12.07
C TYR A 306 4.96 7.70 -10.60
N ILE A 307 4.52 8.60 -9.75
CA ILE A 307 4.73 8.53 -8.30
C ILE A 307 3.36 8.59 -7.65
N GLN A 308 3.01 7.58 -6.87
CA GLN A 308 1.83 7.63 -6.03
C GLN A 308 2.23 8.24 -4.69
N LEU A 309 1.75 9.45 -4.43
CA LEU A 309 1.96 10.15 -3.17
C LEU A 309 0.71 10.07 -2.32
N GLU A 310 0.85 9.76 -1.05
CA GLU A 310 -0.25 9.70 -0.10
C GLU A 310 0.01 10.56 1.13
N ASP A 311 -1.03 11.17 1.65
CA ASP A 311 -1.08 11.75 2.98
C ASP A 311 -2.19 11.07 3.82
N ASP A 312 -2.50 11.61 4.98
CA ASP A 312 -3.55 11.07 5.86
C ASP A 312 -4.98 11.34 5.36
N THR A 313 -5.13 12.07 4.25
CA THR A 313 -6.43 12.47 3.67
C THR A 313 -6.73 11.84 2.32
N GLY A 314 -5.70 11.35 1.62
CA GLY A 314 -5.88 10.74 0.31
C GLY A 314 -4.58 10.37 -0.38
N SER A 315 -4.70 9.88 -1.61
CA SER A 315 -3.58 9.47 -2.46
C SER A 315 -3.76 10.04 -3.87
N MET A 316 -2.68 10.57 -4.45
CA MET A 316 -2.70 11.22 -5.76
C MET A 316 -1.53 10.74 -6.63
N GLU A 317 -1.80 10.51 -7.91
CA GLU A 317 -0.77 10.20 -8.90
C GLU A 317 -0.05 11.49 -9.34
N LEU A 318 1.28 11.45 -9.30
CA LEU A 318 2.16 12.52 -9.72
C LEU A 318 2.92 12.11 -10.98
N LEU A 319 3.02 13.00 -11.94
CA LEU A 319 3.80 12.84 -13.16
C LEU A 319 5.05 13.70 -13.08
N ALA A 320 6.20 13.11 -12.82
CA ALA A 320 7.50 13.79 -12.78
C ALA A 320 8.25 13.55 -14.09
N PHE A 321 8.57 14.63 -14.80
CA PHE A 321 9.37 14.59 -16.02
C PHE A 321 10.84 14.86 -15.74
N GLN A 322 11.69 14.66 -16.75
CA GLN A 322 13.14 14.79 -16.70
C GLN A 322 13.62 15.96 -15.83
N ARG A 323 13.08 17.17 -16.05
CA ARG A 323 13.50 18.38 -15.31
C ARG A 323 13.28 18.27 -13.79
N ALA A 324 12.15 17.74 -13.37
CA ALA A 324 11.85 17.55 -11.95
C ALA A 324 12.67 16.41 -11.35
N LEU A 325 12.92 15.37 -12.15
CA LEU A 325 13.73 14.23 -11.75
C LEU A 325 15.23 14.55 -11.66
N ASP A 326 15.74 15.42 -12.50
CA ASP A 326 17.15 15.86 -12.43
C ASP A 326 17.49 16.55 -11.10
N SER A 327 16.52 17.25 -10.50
CA SER A 327 16.71 17.97 -9.24
C SER A 327 16.26 17.22 -7.99
N GLY A 328 15.28 16.31 -8.13
CA GLY A 328 14.63 15.68 -6.99
C GLY A 328 14.40 14.18 -7.10
N GLY A 329 14.79 13.55 -8.22
CA GLY A 329 14.53 12.11 -8.46
C GLY A 329 15.21 11.19 -7.45
N SER A 330 16.33 11.59 -6.87
CA SER A 330 17.05 10.83 -5.84
C SER A 330 16.28 10.71 -4.52
N TYR A 331 15.32 11.58 -4.27
CA TYR A 331 14.47 11.54 -3.08
C TYR A 331 13.24 10.65 -3.25
N VAL A 332 12.92 10.24 -4.47
CA VAL A 332 11.77 9.36 -4.76
C VAL A 332 12.15 7.92 -4.39
N GLN A 333 11.76 7.52 -3.19
CA GLN A 333 12.00 6.20 -2.62
C GLN A 333 10.72 5.74 -1.91
N ASP A 334 10.52 4.43 -1.78
CA ASP A 334 9.38 3.89 -1.04
C ASP A 334 9.37 4.42 0.40
N ALA A 335 8.20 4.82 0.86
CA ALA A 335 7.94 5.42 2.16
C ALA A 335 8.71 6.74 2.43
N ALA A 336 9.30 7.39 1.41
CA ALA A 336 9.98 8.67 1.58
C ALA A 336 8.97 9.82 1.78
N PRO A 337 9.10 10.64 2.83
CA PRO A 337 8.29 11.83 3.01
C PRO A 337 8.78 12.97 2.10
N LEU A 338 7.92 13.42 1.19
CA LEU A 338 8.25 14.41 0.17
C LEU A 338 7.34 15.64 0.24
N LEU A 339 7.92 16.78 -0.11
CA LEU A 339 7.23 18.02 -0.42
C LEU A 339 7.32 18.24 -1.93
N VAL A 340 6.17 18.29 -2.59
CA VAL A 340 6.08 18.34 -4.06
C VAL A 340 5.31 19.56 -4.49
N ARG A 341 5.91 20.35 -5.38
CA ARG A 341 5.26 21.47 -6.07
C ARG A 341 4.96 21.05 -7.49
N GLY A 342 3.76 21.37 -7.96
CA GLY A 342 3.35 21.06 -9.33
C GLY A 342 2.03 21.71 -9.70
N LYS A 343 1.55 21.37 -10.88
CA LYS A 343 0.28 21.86 -11.43
C LYS A 343 -0.72 20.72 -11.49
N ILE A 344 -1.93 20.98 -11.04
CA ILE A 344 -3.05 20.04 -11.16
C ILE A 344 -3.33 19.82 -12.64
N SER A 345 -3.52 18.58 -13.06
CA SER A 345 -3.86 18.22 -14.44
C SER A 345 -5.07 17.28 -14.44
N LEU A 346 -6.12 17.73 -15.11
CA LEU A 346 -7.30 16.93 -15.41
C LEU A 346 -7.17 16.39 -16.82
N ARG A 347 -7.24 15.09 -16.99
CA ARG A 347 -7.31 14.41 -18.30
C ARG A 347 -8.60 13.62 -18.34
N ASP A 348 -9.38 13.89 -19.40
CA ASP A 348 -10.62 13.22 -19.81
C ASP A 348 -11.17 12.18 -18.77
N GLU A 349 -12.14 12.60 -17.95
CA GLU A 349 -12.88 11.76 -16.98
C GLU A 349 -12.03 10.95 -15.95
N LYS A 350 -10.77 11.31 -15.73
CA LYS A 350 -9.90 10.69 -14.74
C LYS A 350 -9.75 11.54 -13.49
N GLU A 351 -9.35 10.88 -12.41
CA GLU A 351 -8.96 11.56 -11.17
C GLU A 351 -7.86 12.60 -11.45
N PRO A 352 -7.85 13.73 -10.71
CA PRO A 352 -6.85 14.77 -10.86
C PRO A 352 -5.45 14.21 -10.56
N GLN A 353 -4.49 14.55 -11.41
CA GLN A 353 -3.08 14.21 -11.29
C GLN A 353 -2.26 15.48 -11.05
N LEU A 354 -1.05 15.35 -10.49
CA LEU A 354 -0.14 16.49 -10.36
C LEU A 354 1.03 16.37 -11.34
N MET A 355 1.18 17.38 -12.19
CA MET A 355 2.35 17.56 -13.04
C MET A 355 3.46 18.19 -12.21
N VAL A 356 4.51 17.44 -11.90
CA VAL A 356 5.54 17.83 -10.93
C VAL A 356 6.51 18.86 -11.53
N ASP A 357 6.70 19.98 -10.83
CA ASP A 357 7.71 20.98 -11.13
C ASP A 357 8.98 20.79 -10.27
N SER A 358 8.82 20.44 -8.98
CA SER A 358 9.95 20.20 -8.08
C SER A 358 9.59 19.21 -6.95
N ILE A 359 10.61 18.46 -6.51
CA ILE A 359 10.52 17.48 -5.42
C ILE A 359 11.57 17.83 -4.38
N ARG A 360 11.21 17.81 -3.10
CA ARG A 360 12.12 18.01 -1.97
C ARG A 360 11.77 17.04 -0.84
N PRO A 361 12.74 16.58 -0.05
CA PRO A 361 12.43 15.81 1.14
C PRO A 361 11.80 16.72 2.22
N LEU A 362 10.83 16.20 2.96
CA LEU A 362 10.21 16.93 4.08
C LEU A 362 11.19 17.20 5.22
N SER A 363 12.26 16.41 5.36
CA SER A 363 13.35 16.66 6.31
C SER A 363 14.04 18.01 6.12
N ASP A 364 14.00 18.59 4.92
CA ASP A 364 14.59 19.90 4.65
C ASP A 364 13.84 21.05 5.36
N LEU A 365 12.61 20.82 5.81
CA LEU A 365 11.84 21.77 6.61
C LEU A 365 12.37 21.90 8.07
N ASP A 366 13.23 21.00 8.52
CA ASP A 366 13.79 20.98 9.86
C ASP A 366 14.95 21.98 10.05
N VAL A 367 15.42 22.61 8.97
CA VAL A 367 16.57 23.52 9.02
C VAL A 367 16.14 24.96 8.77
N PRO A 368 16.03 25.82 9.83
CA PRO A 368 15.78 27.25 9.65
C PRO A 368 16.94 27.90 8.87
N GLY A 369 16.69 28.36 7.65
CA GLY A 369 17.62 29.19 6.90
C GLY A 369 18.38 28.56 5.75
N ARG A 370 18.07 27.34 5.30
CA ARG A 370 18.64 26.78 4.06
C ARG A 370 17.79 27.10 2.83
N THR A 371 18.00 28.27 2.27
CA THR A 371 17.75 28.48 0.84
C THR A 371 18.75 27.61 0.06
N ALA A 372 18.18 26.67 -0.70
CA ALA A 372 18.76 25.94 -1.82
C ALA A 372 20.31 25.89 -1.90
N VAL A 373 20.90 24.88 -1.26
CA VAL A 373 22.15 24.27 -1.76
C VAL A 373 21.98 22.76 -1.60
N SER A 374 22.00 22.08 -2.72
CA SER A 374 21.98 20.63 -2.81
C SER A 374 23.12 20.00 -2.04
N SER A 375 22.81 19.27 -0.99
CA SER A 375 23.74 18.33 -0.39
C SER A 375 23.18 16.91 -0.56
N PRO A 376 23.97 15.97 -1.04
CA PRO A 376 23.53 14.59 -1.20
C PRO A 376 23.26 13.93 0.16
N PRO A 377 22.36 12.92 0.23
CA PRO A 377 22.06 12.21 1.46
C PRO A 377 23.32 11.55 2.03
N ALA A 378 23.41 11.55 3.36
CA ALA A 378 24.52 11.04 4.13
C ALA A 378 24.82 9.56 3.81
N ALA A 379 26.10 9.25 3.70
CA ALA A 379 26.60 7.91 3.53
C ALA A 379 26.12 6.96 4.64
N THR A 380 25.79 5.74 4.26
CA THR A 380 25.57 4.62 5.17
C THR A 380 26.74 4.41 6.14
N PRO A 381 26.51 3.84 7.35
CA PRO A 381 27.52 3.77 8.42
C PRO A 381 28.75 2.89 8.16
N ASP A 382 28.79 2.16 7.05
CA ASP A 382 29.95 1.37 6.65
C ASP A 382 30.77 2.15 5.61
N GLY A 383 31.90 2.69 6.05
CA GLY A 383 32.82 3.54 5.28
C GLY A 383 33.53 2.87 4.08
N LYS A 384 32.89 1.92 3.39
CA LYS A 384 33.37 1.35 2.13
C LYS A 384 32.50 1.89 0.99
N LEU A 385 33.13 2.67 0.11
CA LEU A 385 32.53 3.10 -1.15
C LEU A 385 32.20 1.86 -2.00
N ARG A 386 30.91 1.63 -2.26
CA ARG A 386 30.44 0.56 -3.13
C ARG A 386 30.77 0.90 -4.58
N THR A 387 30.95 -0.14 -5.40
CA THR A 387 31.15 0.03 -6.85
C THR A 387 30.13 -0.81 -7.60
N LEU A 388 29.37 -0.16 -8.50
CA LEU A 388 28.40 -0.79 -9.36
C LEU A 388 29.06 -1.08 -10.72
N TYR A 389 29.06 -2.35 -11.13
CA TYR A 389 29.56 -2.79 -12.43
C TYR A 389 28.41 -3.08 -13.37
N VAL A 390 28.41 -2.48 -14.55
CA VAL A 390 27.39 -2.70 -15.58
C VAL A 390 28.08 -3.07 -16.89
N ARG A 391 27.67 -4.19 -17.49
CA ARG A 391 28.14 -4.65 -18.79
C ARG A 391 27.19 -4.16 -19.88
N ILE A 392 27.74 -3.54 -20.93
CA ILE A 392 26.99 -3.03 -22.09
C ILE A 392 27.69 -3.45 -23.39
N PRO A 393 26.94 -3.64 -24.50
CA PRO A 393 27.52 -4.10 -25.76
C PRO A 393 28.56 -3.16 -26.35
N GLY A 394 28.36 -1.84 -26.28
CA GLY A 394 29.29 -0.85 -26.84
C GLY A 394 28.89 0.60 -26.55
N ALA A 395 29.82 1.52 -26.87
CA ALA A 395 29.64 2.96 -26.62
C ALA A 395 28.49 3.60 -27.43
N ASP A 396 28.28 3.11 -28.65
CA ASP A 396 27.23 3.62 -29.56
C ASP A 396 25.90 2.91 -29.40
N HIS A 397 25.84 1.87 -28.55
CA HIS A 397 24.63 1.13 -28.29
C HIS A 397 23.61 1.98 -27.53
N PRO A 398 22.30 1.90 -27.85
CA PRO A 398 21.25 2.68 -27.17
C PRO A 398 21.27 2.56 -25.63
N LEU A 399 21.64 1.40 -25.09
CA LEU A 399 21.79 1.17 -23.66
C LEU A 399 22.83 2.11 -23.02
N CYS A 400 23.93 2.42 -23.70
CA CYS A 400 24.93 3.33 -23.16
C CYS A 400 24.36 4.75 -22.94
N ARG A 401 23.53 5.22 -23.86
CA ARG A 401 22.84 6.51 -23.72
C ARG A 401 21.84 6.48 -22.55
N ARG A 402 21.09 5.38 -22.40
CA ARG A 402 20.13 5.20 -21.30
C ARG A 402 20.82 5.17 -19.95
N VAL A 403 21.91 4.40 -19.81
CA VAL A 403 22.69 4.34 -18.58
C VAL A 403 23.27 5.70 -18.21
N LYS A 404 23.78 6.47 -19.19
CA LYS A 404 24.26 7.83 -18.94
C LYS A 404 23.14 8.76 -18.48
N LEU A 405 21.93 8.62 -19.02
CA LEU A 405 20.78 9.40 -18.61
C LEU A 405 20.36 9.04 -17.16
N LEU A 406 20.31 7.76 -16.84
CA LEU A 406 20.03 7.29 -15.48
C LEU A 406 21.07 7.81 -14.47
N LEU A 407 22.33 7.91 -14.85
CA LEU A 407 23.40 8.46 -14.00
C LEU A 407 23.12 9.91 -13.59
N THR A 408 22.47 10.69 -14.42
CA THR A 408 22.12 12.10 -14.06
C THR A 408 21.10 12.18 -12.95
N MET A 409 20.29 11.12 -12.74
CA MET A 409 19.27 11.07 -11.71
C MET A 409 19.81 10.63 -10.34
N PHE A 410 20.96 9.98 -10.34
CA PHE A 410 21.57 9.42 -9.12
C PHE A 410 22.96 10.00 -8.88
N PRO A 411 23.10 11.33 -8.71
CA PRO A 411 24.39 11.95 -8.40
C PRO A 411 24.84 11.52 -6.99
N GLY A 412 26.11 11.14 -6.86
CA GLY A 412 26.65 10.70 -5.58
C GLY A 412 28.15 10.46 -5.63
N ASN A 413 28.73 9.98 -4.51
CA ASN A 413 30.16 9.79 -4.35
C ASN A 413 30.62 8.33 -4.53
N GLU A 414 29.69 7.40 -4.73
CA GLU A 414 29.97 6.00 -5.06
C GLU A 414 30.34 5.91 -6.55
N ARG A 415 30.77 4.76 -7.01
CA ARG A 415 31.32 4.61 -8.34
C ARG A 415 30.56 3.61 -9.18
N ILE A 416 30.19 3.99 -10.41
CA ILE A 416 29.78 3.04 -11.45
C ILE A 416 30.94 2.80 -12.42
N VAL A 417 31.06 1.56 -12.88
CA VAL A 417 32.01 1.14 -13.92
C VAL A 417 31.25 0.47 -15.04
N LEU A 418 31.15 1.11 -16.19
CA LEU A 418 30.56 0.56 -17.41
C LEU A 418 31.65 -0.23 -18.15
N TYR A 419 31.41 -1.51 -18.36
CA TYR A 419 32.28 -2.37 -19.19
C TYR A 419 31.67 -2.55 -20.57
N MET A 420 32.40 -2.12 -21.60
CA MET A 420 31.99 -2.23 -23.02
C MET A 420 32.55 -3.51 -23.62
N GLU A 421 31.67 -4.37 -24.14
CA GLU A 421 32.09 -5.69 -24.68
C GLU A 421 32.85 -5.57 -26.00
N ASP A 422 32.48 -4.62 -26.86
CA ASP A 422 33.08 -4.38 -28.17
C ASP A 422 34.54 -3.93 -28.08
N THR A 423 34.82 -2.95 -27.22
CA THR A 423 36.14 -2.32 -27.10
C THR A 423 36.95 -2.81 -25.89
N LYS A 424 36.32 -3.65 -25.01
CA LYS A 424 36.88 -4.10 -23.72
C LYS A 424 37.31 -2.95 -22.81
N LYS A 425 36.81 -1.72 -23.07
CA LYS A 425 37.11 -0.53 -22.28
C LYS A 425 36.21 -0.43 -21.06
N ARG A 426 36.74 0.20 -20.02
CA ARG A 426 35.98 0.52 -18.80
C ARG A 426 35.87 2.03 -18.68
N LEU A 427 34.64 2.51 -18.46
CA LEU A 427 34.36 3.91 -18.16
C LEU A 427 33.81 4.01 -16.74
N GLY A 428 34.39 4.87 -15.93
CA GLY A 428 33.93 5.13 -14.57
C GLY A 428 33.24 6.49 -14.48
N ALA A 429 32.16 6.55 -13.65
CA ALA A 429 31.50 7.80 -13.32
C ALA A 429 31.10 7.79 -11.83
N PRO A 430 30.99 8.95 -11.19
CA PRO A 430 30.44 9.05 -9.85
C PRO A 430 28.91 8.84 -9.91
N CYS A 431 28.35 8.16 -8.91
CA CYS A 431 26.90 7.92 -8.80
C CYS A 431 26.50 7.67 -7.35
N LEU A 432 25.20 7.64 -7.09
CA LEU A 432 24.59 7.09 -5.89
C LEU A 432 24.07 5.68 -6.22
N ILE A 433 24.58 4.63 -5.55
CA ILE A 433 24.11 3.25 -5.76
C ILE A 433 22.86 3.04 -4.94
N HIS A 434 21.72 3.44 -5.53
CA HIS A 434 20.41 3.34 -4.96
C HIS A 434 19.70 2.06 -5.45
N PRO A 435 18.86 1.36 -4.63
CA PRO A 435 18.12 0.17 -5.07
C PRO A 435 17.30 0.37 -6.35
N ALA A 436 16.63 1.52 -6.50
CA ALA A 436 15.89 1.86 -7.71
C ALA A 436 16.79 2.01 -8.94
N PHE A 437 17.98 2.56 -8.77
CA PHE A 437 18.97 2.69 -9.85
C PHE A 437 19.46 1.31 -10.31
N VAL A 438 19.73 0.42 -9.36
CA VAL A 438 20.16 -0.96 -9.63
C VAL A 438 19.03 -1.73 -10.35
N ALA A 439 17.80 -1.63 -9.82
CA ALA A 439 16.62 -2.31 -10.42
C ALA A 439 16.36 -1.86 -11.87
N GLU A 440 16.43 -0.54 -12.14
CA GLU A 440 16.25 -0.02 -13.50
C GLU A 440 17.40 -0.48 -14.44
N LEU A 441 18.63 -0.53 -13.95
CA LEU A 441 19.75 -1.07 -14.72
C LEU A 441 19.61 -2.57 -14.99
N GLU A 442 19.11 -3.34 -14.03
CA GLU A 442 18.81 -4.76 -14.20
C GLU A 442 17.70 -4.99 -15.23
N GLU A 443 16.65 -4.14 -15.22
CA GLU A 443 15.56 -4.21 -16.23
C GLU A 443 16.07 -3.89 -17.65
N GLN A 444 16.97 -2.91 -17.76
CA GLN A 444 17.45 -2.44 -19.07
C GLN A 444 18.62 -3.27 -19.62
N CYS A 445 19.52 -3.73 -18.78
CA CYS A 445 20.75 -4.40 -19.17
C CYS A 445 20.73 -5.93 -18.94
N GLY A 446 19.75 -6.45 -18.18
CA GLY A 446 19.70 -7.83 -17.68
C GLY A 446 20.44 -7.99 -16.34
N LYS A 447 19.84 -8.77 -15.42
CA LYS A 447 20.37 -8.97 -14.05
C LYS A 447 21.79 -9.52 -14.03
N GLU A 448 22.13 -10.37 -14.99
CA GLU A 448 23.46 -10.97 -15.16
C GLU A 448 24.56 -9.96 -15.56
N ASN A 449 24.16 -8.77 -16.00
CA ASN A 449 25.05 -7.72 -16.46
C ASN A 449 25.23 -6.57 -15.44
N VAL A 450 24.57 -6.67 -14.26
CA VAL A 450 24.61 -5.64 -13.21
C VAL A 450 25.07 -6.25 -11.91
N VAL A 451 26.19 -5.76 -11.33
CA VAL A 451 26.77 -6.30 -10.11
C VAL A 451 27.22 -5.17 -9.18
N VAL A 452 26.73 -5.15 -7.96
CA VAL A 452 27.17 -4.25 -6.88
C VAL A 452 28.23 -4.96 -6.04
N LYS A 453 29.38 -4.32 -5.84
CA LYS A 453 30.49 -4.82 -4.99
C LYS A 453 30.87 -3.80 -3.94
#